data_08e5f6f6c7cbb2799b70fd17ccd6ce05
#
_entry.id   08e5f6f6c7cbb2799b70fd17ccd6ce05
#
_cell.length_a   1.000
_cell.length_b   1.000
_cell.length_c   1.000
_cell.angle_alpha   90.00
_cell.angle_beta   90.00
_cell.angle_gamma   90.00
#
_symmetry.space_group_name_H-M   'P 1'
#
loop_
_entity.id
_entity.type
_entity.pdbx_description
1 polymer ?
#
loop_
_entity_poly.entity_id
_entity_poly.type
_entity_poly.pdbx_seq_one_letter_code
_entity_poly.pdbx_strand_id
1 'polypeptide(L)'
;MILTERERDNTTIISLLFILPLWMNSLLSTMAWQTILEHNGIINQFMRLLNLPDLHMINTPGAIVLGMVYNFLPYMVLPLFIALSKIDRRILEAARDLGANYWQTFLRVILPLSIPGAVSGITMVFIPALTTFVISALLGGGKLLLIGNIIEQEFTFQYDWHVGCALSVILMIFIVLNMLLTTYFDSSHEEEKSNA
;
A
#
# COMPACT_ATOMS: atom_id res chain seq x y z
N MET A 1 -18.17 6.77 -29.86
CA MET A 1 -18.05 7.98 -28.99
C MET A 1 -18.70 7.78 -27.62
N ILE A 2 -19.94 7.27 -27.54
CA ILE A 2 -20.66 7.06 -26.28
C ILE A 2 -20.05 5.97 -25.36
N LEU A 3 -19.44 4.91 -25.91
CA LEU A 3 -18.81 3.82 -25.14
C LEU A 3 -17.52 4.28 -24.44
N THR A 4 -16.78 5.23 -25.04
CA THR A 4 -15.53 5.78 -24.46
C THR A 4 -15.78 6.70 -23.26
N GLU A 5 -16.92 7.42 -23.22
CA GLU A 5 -17.28 8.23 -22.05
C GLU A 5 -17.66 7.35 -20.86
N ARG A 6 -18.44 6.29 -21.10
CA ARG A 6 -18.89 5.36 -20.04
C ARG A 6 -17.71 4.58 -19.42
N GLU A 7 -16.70 4.21 -20.20
CA GLU A 7 -15.49 3.59 -19.69
C GLU A 7 -14.66 4.58 -18.86
N ARG A 8 -14.58 5.84 -19.27
CA ARG A 8 -13.85 6.90 -18.56
C ARG A 8 -14.54 7.24 -17.25
N ASP A 9 -15.86 7.30 -17.22
CA ASP A 9 -16.65 7.55 -16.00
C ASP A 9 -16.48 6.40 -14.99
N ASN A 10 -16.53 5.15 -15.44
CA ASN A 10 -16.31 4.00 -14.57
C ASN A 10 -14.89 3.98 -13.98
N THR A 11 -13.87 4.33 -14.78
CA THR A 11 -12.48 4.39 -14.33
C THR A 11 -12.29 5.50 -13.30
N THR A 12 -12.94 6.64 -13.49
CA THR A 12 -12.91 7.76 -12.54
C THR A 12 -13.59 7.38 -11.22
N ILE A 13 -14.75 6.74 -11.27
CA ILE A 13 -15.47 6.29 -10.07
C ILE A 13 -14.65 5.25 -9.30
N ILE A 14 -14.05 4.29 -9.99
CA ILE A 14 -13.20 3.28 -9.38
C ILE A 14 -11.99 3.95 -8.71
N SER A 15 -11.33 4.90 -9.39
CA SER A 15 -10.20 5.64 -8.82
C SER A 15 -10.60 6.43 -7.58
N LEU A 16 -11.76 7.09 -7.60
CA LEU A 16 -12.31 7.81 -6.44
C LEU A 16 -12.58 6.86 -5.27
N LEU A 17 -13.10 5.66 -5.54
CA LEU A 17 -13.37 4.65 -4.51
C LEU A 17 -12.07 4.21 -3.79
N PHE A 18 -10.96 4.08 -4.53
CA PHE A 18 -9.66 3.75 -3.95
C PHE A 18 -9.02 4.92 -3.18
N ILE A 19 -9.38 6.17 -3.50
CA ILE A 19 -8.90 7.36 -2.81
C ILE A 19 -9.71 7.65 -1.55
N LEU A 20 -10.96 7.16 -1.46
CA LEU A 20 -11.87 7.39 -0.34
C LEU A 20 -11.23 7.08 1.04
N PRO A 21 -10.45 6.00 1.24
CA PRO A 21 -9.76 5.74 2.50
C PRO A 21 -8.79 6.84 2.93
N LEU A 22 -8.19 7.61 1.99
CA LEU A 22 -7.32 8.73 2.33
C LEU A 22 -8.02 9.88 3.08
N TRP A 23 -9.32 10.01 2.89
CA TRP A 23 -10.13 11.04 3.54
C TRP A 23 -10.59 10.62 4.94
N MET A 24 -10.45 9.34 5.25
CA MET A 24 -10.79 8.81 6.57
C MET A 24 -9.59 8.96 7.51
N ASN A 25 -9.88 9.23 8.77
CA ASN A 25 -8.86 9.19 9.81
C ASN A 25 -8.33 7.75 9.96
N SER A 26 -7.02 7.56 9.84
CA SER A 26 -6.37 6.25 9.90
C SER A 26 -6.63 5.51 11.24
N LEU A 27 -6.73 6.25 12.34
CA LEU A 27 -7.04 5.69 13.64
C LEU A 27 -8.47 5.13 13.67
N LEU A 28 -9.46 5.88 13.17
CA LEU A 28 -10.84 5.40 13.10
C LEU A 28 -10.98 4.19 12.18
N SER A 29 -10.30 4.22 11.04
CA SER A 29 -10.26 3.06 10.11
C SER A 29 -9.66 1.83 10.78
N THR A 30 -8.57 1.99 11.52
CA THR A 30 -7.92 0.89 12.24
C THR A 30 -8.81 0.35 13.37
N MET A 31 -9.50 1.21 14.11
CA MET A 31 -10.47 0.78 15.13
C MET A 31 -11.67 0.05 14.52
N ALA A 32 -12.14 0.49 13.35
CA ALA A 32 -13.18 -0.23 12.62
C ALA A 32 -12.73 -1.63 12.22
N TRP A 33 -11.50 -1.78 11.69
CA TRP A 33 -10.92 -3.09 11.41
C TRP A 33 -10.76 -3.95 12.65
N GLN A 34 -10.33 -3.36 13.78
CA GLN A 34 -10.27 -4.06 15.06
C GLN A 34 -11.63 -4.66 15.43
N THR A 35 -12.70 -3.86 15.40
CA THR A 35 -14.07 -4.31 15.70
C THR A 35 -14.56 -5.40 14.74
N ILE A 36 -14.21 -5.31 13.45
CA ILE A 36 -14.58 -6.31 12.45
C ILE A 36 -13.87 -7.66 12.69
N LEU A 37 -12.58 -7.61 13.09
CA LEU A 37 -11.74 -8.79 13.28
C LEU A 37 -11.85 -9.42 14.68
N GLU A 38 -12.51 -8.75 15.64
CA GLU A 38 -12.73 -9.26 16.98
C GLU A 38 -13.52 -10.58 16.99
N HIS A 39 -13.38 -11.32 18.10
CA HIS A 39 -14.08 -12.61 18.29
C HIS A 39 -15.61 -12.49 18.12
N ASN A 40 -16.18 -11.38 18.56
CA ASN A 40 -17.60 -11.06 18.37
C ASN A 40 -17.85 -10.13 17.18
N GLY A 41 -16.84 -9.92 16.34
CA GLY A 41 -16.91 -9.07 15.16
C GLY A 41 -17.80 -9.65 14.06
N ILE A 42 -18.08 -8.80 13.07
CA ILE A 42 -18.99 -9.11 11.96
C ILE A 42 -18.57 -10.39 11.21
N ILE A 43 -17.26 -10.61 11.02
CA ILE A 43 -16.75 -11.78 10.31
C ILE A 43 -17.09 -13.06 11.07
N ASN A 44 -16.84 -13.11 12.37
CA ASN A 44 -17.13 -14.30 13.18
C ASN A 44 -18.62 -14.51 13.36
N GLN A 45 -19.44 -13.45 13.43
CA GLN A 45 -20.90 -13.58 13.40
C GLN A 45 -21.38 -14.21 12.11
N PHE A 46 -20.81 -13.84 10.97
CA PHE A 46 -21.14 -14.43 9.67
C PHE A 46 -20.69 -15.88 9.57
N MET A 47 -19.49 -16.22 10.12
CA MET A 47 -19.01 -17.59 10.19
C MET A 47 -19.92 -18.50 11.03
N ARG A 48 -20.40 -17.99 12.17
CA ARG A 48 -21.36 -18.73 13.03
C ARG A 48 -22.69 -18.98 12.33
N LEU A 49 -23.18 -18.02 11.52
CA LEU A 49 -24.38 -18.20 10.70
C LEU A 49 -24.21 -19.33 9.68
N LEU A 50 -23.00 -19.56 9.19
CA LEU A 50 -22.65 -20.63 8.25
C LEU A 50 -22.25 -21.95 8.95
N ASN A 51 -22.37 -22.04 10.29
CA ASN A 51 -21.89 -23.16 11.11
C ASN A 51 -20.39 -23.48 10.93
N LEU A 52 -19.59 -22.46 10.65
CA LEU A 52 -18.14 -22.56 10.53
C LEU A 52 -17.46 -22.18 11.86
N PRO A 53 -16.26 -22.73 12.16
CA PRO A 53 -15.53 -22.40 13.38
C PRO A 53 -15.11 -20.93 13.39
N ASP A 54 -15.04 -20.35 14.60
CA ASP A 54 -14.58 -18.97 14.80
C ASP A 54 -13.11 -18.82 14.38
N LEU A 55 -12.81 -17.71 13.71
CA LEU A 55 -11.46 -17.36 13.29
C LEU A 55 -10.82 -16.40 14.29
N HIS A 56 -9.66 -16.79 14.82
CA HIS A 56 -8.82 -15.91 15.63
C HIS A 56 -7.97 -15.00 14.74
N MET A 57 -8.55 -13.91 14.25
CA MET A 57 -7.88 -12.99 13.34
C MET A 57 -7.20 -11.84 14.06
N ILE A 58 -7.84 -11.29 15.10
CA ILE A 58 -7.27 -10.18 15.89
C ILE A 58 -6.01 -10.62 16.67
N ASN A 59 -5.12 -9.69 16.95
CA ASN A 59 -3.85 -9.91 17.65
C ASN A 59 -2.91 -10.88 16.92
N THR A 60 -2.95 -10.88 15.59
CA THR A 60 -2.10 -11.68 14.72
C THR A 60 -1.29 -10.81 13.75
N PRO A 61 -0.15 -11.30 13.24
CA PRO A 61 0.58 -10.60 12.17
C PRO A 61 -0.29 -10.33 10.94
N GLY A 62 -1.21 -11.24 10.62
CA GLY A 62 -2.14 -11.09 9.51
C GLY A 62 -3.08 -9.90 9.65
N ALA A 63 -3.58 -9.63 10.87
CA ALA A 63 -4.40 -8.45 11.13
C ALA A 63 -3.62 -7.15 10.91
N ILE A 64 -2.35 -7.10 11.34
CA ILE A 64 -1.48 -5.93 11.13
C ILE A 64 -1.27 -5.69 9.64
N VAL A 65 -0.90 -6.75 8.89
CA VAL A 65 -0.70 -6.65 7.43
C VAL A 65 -1.96 -6.18 6.73
N LEU A 66 -3.13 -6.72 7.10
CA LEU A 66 -4.41 -6.32 6.53
C LEU A 66 -4.71 -4.84 6.81
N GLY A 67 -4.50 -4.39 8.05
CA GLY A 67 -4.67 -2.99 8.43
C GLY A 67 -3.71 -2.05 7.69
N MET A 68 -2.44 -2.46 7.52
CA MET A 68 -1.46 -1.72 6.73
C MET A 68 -1.84 -1.66 5.24
N VAL A 69 -2.21 -2.79 4.64
CA VAL A 69 -2.64 -2.84 3.24
C VAL A 69 -3.82 -1.90 3.02
N TYR A 70 -4.83 -1.94 3.87
CA TYR A 70 -5.99 -1.06 3.74
C TYR A 70 -5.62 0.43 3.85
N ASN A 71 -4.85 0.80 4.88
CA ASN A 71 -4.50 2.21 5.10
C ASN A 71 -3.54 2.77 4.05
N PHE A 72 -2.64 1.94 3.51
CA PHE A 72 -1.60 2.38 2.57
C PHE A 72 -1.92 2.04 1.11
N LEU A 73 -3.01 1.33 0.84
CA LEU A 73 -3.46 0.97 -0.51
C LEU A 73 -3.55 2.18 -1.45
N PRO A 74 -4.11 3.33 -1.06
CA PRO A 74 -4.20 4.48 -1.95
C PRO A 74 -2.83 5.00 -2.40
N TYR A 75 -1.82 4.97 -1.52
CA TYR A 75 -0.45 5.40 -1.83
C TYR A 75 0.22 4.51 -2.88
N MET A 76 -0.18 3.24 -2.97
CA MET A 76 0.28 2.32 -4.01
C MET A 76 -0.52 2.47 -5.30
N VAL A 77 -1.85 2.63 -5.19
CA VAL A 77 -2.75 2.68 -6.34
C VAL A 77 -2.54 3.94 -7.18
N LEU A 78 -2.33 5.10 -6.54
CA LEU A 78 -2.19 6.37 -7.25
C LEU A 78 -1.03 6.41 -8.25
N PRO A 79 0.24 6.11 -7.86
CA PRO A 79 1.34 6.11 -8.82
C PRO A 79 1.18 5.04 -9.91
N LEU A 80 0.65 3.87 -9.54
CA LEU A 80 0.38 2.80 -10.48
C LEU A 80 -0.68 3.21 -11.51
N PHE A 81 -1.76 3.86 -11.06
CA PHE A 81 -2.79 4.39 -11.94
C PHE A 81 -2.24 5.46 -12.89
N ILE A 82 -1.40 6.37 -12.39
CA ILE A 82 -0.75 7.40 -13.22
C ILE A 82 0.14 6.74 -14.28
N ALA A 83 0.94 5.75 -13.90
CA ALA A 83 1.81 5.05 -14.83
C ALA A 83 1.01 4.31 -15.92
N LEU A 84 -0.04 3.59 -15.53
CA LEU A 84 -0.91 2.89 -16.46
C LEU A 84 -1.67 3.85 -17.40
N SER A 85 -2.08 5.01 -16.90
CA SER A 85 -2.78 6.04 -17.70
C SER A 85 -1.90 6.69 -18.76
N LYS A 86 -0.57 6.63 -18.59
CA LYS A 86 0.41 7.14 -19.57
C LYS A 86 0.69 6.18 -20.71
N ILE A 87 0.23 4.92 -20.63
CA ILE A 87 0.44 3.93 -21.69
C ILE A 87 -0.42 4.30 -22.91
N ASP A 88 0.23 4.53 -24.04
CA ASP A 88 -0.47 4.83 -25.30
C ASP A 88 -1.25 3.61 -25.76
N ARG A 89 -2.53 3.82 -26.09
CA ARG A 89 -3.40 2.76 -26.65
C ARG A 89 -2.84 2.15 -27.94
N ARG A 90 -2.10 2.93 -28.72
CA ARG A 90 -1.46 2.45 -29.96
C ARG A 90 -0.47 1.30 -29.70
N ILE A 91 0.22 1.33 -28.56
CA ILE A 91 1.14 0.24 -28.17
C ILE A 91 0.35 -1.07 -27.94
N LEU A 92 -0.82 -0.96 -27.29
CA LEU A 92 -1.69 -2.12 -27.03
C LEU A 92 -2.33 -2.65 -28.31
N GLU A 93 -2.70 -1.76 -29.24
CA GLU A 93 -3.22 -2.11 -30.57
C GLU A 93 -2.14 -2.81 -31.40
N ALA A 94 -0.94 -2.26 -31.48
CA ALA A 94 0.20 -2.87 -32.17
C ALA A 94 0.54 -4.26 -31.61
N ALA A 95 0.50 -4.47 -30.31
CA ALA A 95 0.73 -5.78 -29.71
C ALA A 95 -0.34 -6.80 -30.15
N ARG A 96 -1.61 -6.38 -30.28
CA ARG A 96 -2.71 -7.22 -30.76
C ARG A 96 -2.56 -7.54 -32.27
N ASP A 97 -2.16 -6.57 -33.07
CA ASP A 97 -1.90 -6.75 -34.50
C ASP A 97 -0.78 -7.76 -34.76
N LEU A 98 0.20 -7.83 -33.85
CA LEU A 98 1.25 -8.84 -33.83
C LEU A 98 0.78 -10.22 -33.30
N GLY A 99 -0.51 -10.39 -33.03
CA GLY A 99 -1.11 -11.65 -32.59
C GLY A 99 -0.93 -11.94 -31.09
N ALA A 100 -0.56 -10.95 -30.26
CA ALA A 100 -0.44 -11.15 -28.82
C ALA A 100 -1.83 -11.34 -28.19
N ASN A 101 -1.98 -12.40 -27.39
CA ASN A 101 -3.17 -12.61 -26.60
C ASN A 101 -3.18 -11.68 -25.38
N TYR A 102 -4.31 -11.61 -24.64
CA TYR A 102 -4.49 -10.74 -23.47
C TYR A 102 -3.37 -10.91 -22.41
N TRP A 103 -3.00 -12.15 -22.08
CA TRP A 103 -1.95 -12.44 -21.10
C TRP A 103 -0.56 -12.05 -21.60
N GLN A 104 -0.28 -12.23 -22.87
CA GLN A 104 0.97 -11.81 -23.48
C GLN A 104 1.10 -10.29 -23.51
N THR A 105 0.04 -9.58 -23.86
CA THR A 105 0.00 -8.12 -23.82
C THR A 105 0.18 -7.61 -22.38
N PHE A 106 -0.47 -8.24 -21.40
CA PHE A 106 -0.32 -7.87 -19.98
C PHE A 106 1.13 -8.08 -19.51
N LEU A 107 1.69 -9.28 -19.68
CA LEU A 107 3.00 -9.62 -19.12
C LEU A 107 4.16 -8.96 -19.87
N ARG A 108 4.04 -8.78 -21.19
CA ARG A 108 5.16 -8.27 -22.02
C ARG A 108 5.10 -6.78 -22.31
N VAL A 109 3.95 -6.16 -22.16
CA VAL A 109 3.75 -4.73 -22.49
C VAL A 109 3.32 -3.94 -21.25
N ILE A 110 2.17 -4.29 -20.65
CA ILE A 110 1.60 -3.49 -19.57
C ILE A 110 2.47 -3.58 -18.31
N LEU A 111 2.84 -4.79 -17.90
CA LEU A 111 3.60 -5.02 -16.67
C LEU A 111 4.95 -4.29 -16.69
N PRO A 112 5.83 -4.44 -17.71
CA PRO A 112 7.10 -3.73 -17.73
C PRO A 112 6.93 -2.20 -17.80
N LEU A 113 5.93 -1.70 -18.52
CA LEU A 113 5.65 -0.26 -18.59
C LEU A 113 5.06 0.29 -17.27
N SER A 114 4.49 -0.56 -16.42
CA SER A 114 3.97 -0.16 -15.10
C SER A 114 5.03 -0.23 -13.98
N ILE A 115 6.19 -0.84 -14.20
CA ILE A 115 7.25 -0.97 -13.19
C ILE A 115 7.65 0.37 -12.56
N PRO A 116 7.87 1.47 -13.30
CA PRO A 116 8.22 2.75 -12.70
C PRO A 116 7.15 3.26 -11.72
N GLY A 117 5.88 3.08 -12.09
CA GLY A 117 4.77 3.41 -11.19
C GLY A 117 4.71 2.51 -9.95
N ALA A 118 5.03 1.22 -10.09
CA ALA A 118 5.10 0.31 -8.96
C ALA A 118 6.25 0.67 -8.01
N VAL A 119 7.43 1.01 -8.53
CA VAL A 119 8.59 1.46 -7.72
C VAL A 119 8.24 2.72 -6.95
N SER A 120 7.65 3.72 -7.61
CA SER A 120 7.19 4.96 -6.97
C SER A 120 6.15 4.67 -5.88
N GLY A 121 5.21 3.76 -6.13
CA GLY A 121 4.20 3.34 -5.15
C GLY A 121 4.81 2.63 -3.93
N ILE A 122 5.75 1.73 -4.13
CA ILE A 122 6.49 1.04 -3.05
C ILE A 122 7.21 2.07 -2.19
N THR A 123 7.89 3.03 -2.79
CA THR A 123 8.59 4.11 -2.06
C THR A 123 7.62 4.94 -1.22
N MET A 124 6.46 5.30 -1.78
CA MET A 124 5.42 6.05 -1.06
C MET A 124 4.81 5.29 0.11
N VAL A 125 4.68 3.97 0.01
CA VAL A 125 4.14 3.12 1.09
C VAL A 125 5.20 2.81 2.14
N PHE A 126 6.46 2.70 1.76
CA PHE A 126 7.55 2.24 2.62
C PHE A 126 7.74 3.12 3.86
N ILE A 127 7.78 4.45 3.67
CA ILE A 127 8.00 5.40 4.76
C ILE A 127 6.90 5.33 5.83
N PRO A 128 5.61 5.49 5.50
CA PRO A 128 4.54 5.39 6.50
C PRO A 128 4.40 3.98 7.09
N ALA A 129 4.73 2.93 6.34
CA ALA A 129 4.71 1.56 6.86
C ALA A 129 5.77 1.30 7.93
N LEU A 130 6.97 1.90 7.79
CA LEU A 130 8.04 1.80 8.81
C LEU A 130 7.75 2.62 10.06
N THR A 131 7.12 3.79 9.91
CA THR A 131 6.88 4.71 11.01
C THR A 131 5.57 4.48 11.75
N THR A 132 4.68 3.64 11.21
CA THR A 132 3.39 3.39 11.86
C THR A 132 3.55 2.59 13.16
N PHE A 133 2.82 2.98 14.17
CA PHE A 133 2.72 2.25 15.45
C PHE A 133 1.27 1.97 15.85
N VAL A 134 0.33 2.81 15.40
CA VAL A 134 -1.10 2.71 15.76
C VAL A 134 -1.70 1.39 15.27
N ILE A 135 -1.39 1.01 14.02
CA ILE A 135 -1.96 -0.20 13.40
C ILE A 135 -1.50 -1.45 14.14
N SER A 136 -0.20 -1.54 14.47
CA SER A 136 0.34 -2.70 15.20
C SER A 136 -0.10 -2.72 16.67
N ALA A 137 -0.25 -1.57 17.31
CA ALA A 137 -0.77 -1.49 18.69
C ALA A 137 -2.22 -1.98 18.77
N LEU A 138 -3.10 -1.54 17.86
CA LEU A 138 -4.52 -1.88 17.88
C LEU A 138 -4.81 -3.29 17.34
N LEU A 139 -4.22 -3.66 16.20
CA LEU A 139 -4.51 -4.94 15.56
C LEU A 139 -3.60 -6.08 15.99
N GLY A 140 -2.39 -5.77 16.47
CA GLY A 140 -1.41 -6.74 16.96
C GLY A 140 -1.51 -7.03 18.46
N GLY A 141 -2.32 -6.27 19.21
CA GLY A 141 -2.51 -6.46 20.64
C GLY A 141 -1.23 -6.33 21.47
N GLY A 142 -0.27 -5.53 21.02
CA GLY A 142 1.02 -5.30 21.71
C GLY A 142 2.00 -6.48 21.66
N LYS A 143 1.67 -7.57 20.98
CA LYS A 143 2.54 -8.77 20.88
C LYS A 143 3.62 -8.63 19.81
N LEU A 144 3.38 -7.79 18.81
CA LEU A 144 4.29 -7.52 17.70
C LEU A 144 4.66 -6.04 17.73
N LEU A 145 5.90 -5.79 18.11
CA LEU A 145 6.46 -4.45 18.17
C LEU A 145 7.15 -4.15 16.83
N LEU A 146 6.63 -3.18 16.10
CA LEU A 146 7.32 -2.56 14.98
C LEU A 146 8.28 -1.48 15.52
N ILE A 147 9.21 -1.02 14.69
CA ILE A 147 10.18 0.01 15.10
C ILE A 147 9.49 1.27 15.59
N GLY A 148 8.36 1.66 14.97
CA GLY A 148 7.54 2.79 15.39
C GLY A 148 6.96 2.61 16.80
N ASN A 149 6.56 1.38 17.19
CA ASN A 149 6.09 1.09 18.55
C ASN A 149 7.21 1.19 19.58
N ILE A 150 8.42 0.73 19.24
CA ILE A 150 9.56 0.81 20.16
C ILE A 150 9.89 2.29 20.43
N ILE A 151 9.96 3.10 19.37
CA ILE A 151 10.22 4.53 19.51
C ILE A 151 9.13 5.22 20.33
N GLU A 152 7.87 4.92 20.06
CA GLU A 152 6.72 5.47 20.81
C GLU A 152 6.77 5.07 22.29
N GLN A 153 7.12 3.82 22.60
CA GLN A 153 7.25 3.33 23.96
C GLN A 153 8.36 4.04 24.75
N GLU A 154 9.53 4.28 24.12
CA GLU A 154 10.64 5.00 24.75
C GLU A 154 10.23 6.42 25.16
N PHE A 155 9.49 7.12 24.30
CA PHE A 155 9.03 8.48 24.61
C PHE A 155 7.87 8.53 25.60
N THR A 156 6.92 7.58 25.50
CA THR A 156 5.63 7.68 26.19
C THR A 156 5.62 6.92 27.52
N PHE A 157 6.24 5.75 27.58
CA PHE A 157 6.16 4.86 28.73
C PHE A 157 7.46 4.78 29.52
N GLN A 158 8.61 4.72 28.85
CA GLN A 158 9.91 4.61 29.53
C GLN A 158 10.49 5.98 29.89
N TYR A 159 10.01 7.05 29.23
CA TYR A 159 10.52 8.42 29.39
C TYR A 159 12.03 8.54 29.12
N ASP A 160 12.60 7.57 28.37
CA ASP A 160 14.01 7.63 27.97
C ASP A 160 14.17 8.35 26.61
N TRP A 161 14.21 9.68 26.73
CA TRP A 161 14.34 10.57 25.56
C TRP A 161 15.64 10.34 24.79
N HIS A 162 16.70 9.87 25.46
CA HIS A 162 17.99 9.63 24.81
C HIS A 162 17.91 8.44 23.85
N VAL A 163 17.33 7.33 24.32
CA VAL A 163 17.13 6.13 23.49
C VAL A 163 16.11 6.39 22.40
N GLY A 164 14.98 7.03 22.73
CA GLY A 164 13.95 7.40 21.75
C GLY A 164 14.49 8.27 20.61
N CYS A 165 15.27 9.30 20.94
CA CYS A 165 15.93 10.15 19.94
C CYS A 165 16.95 9.38 19.11
N ALA A 166 17.78 8.53 19.73
CA ALA A 166 18.78 7.74 19.02
C ALA A 166 18.13 6.79 17.99
N LEU A 167 17.08 6.07 18.38
CA LEU A 167 16.32 5.18 17.49
C LEU A 167 15.66 5.97 16.35
N SER A 168 15.08 7.13 16.65
CA SER A 168 14.46 8.01 15.63
C SER A 168 15.48 8.49 14.61
N VAL A 169 16.69 8.89 15.04
CA VAL A 169 17.76 9.31 14.14
C VAL A 169 18.25 8.15 13.25
N ILE A 170 18.41 6.96 13.83
CA ILE A 170 18.79 5.76 13.06
C ILE A 170 17.74 5.46 12.01
N LEU A 171 16.46 5.49 12.38
CA LEU A 171 15.35 5.27 11.45
C LEU A 171 15.33 6.33 10.34
N MET A 172 15.54 7.60 10.69
CA MET A 172 15.60 8.70 9.73
C MET A 172 16.75 8.50 8.73
N ILE A 173 17.94 8.13 9.19
CA ILE A 173 19.09 7.85 8.31
C ILE A 173 18.76 6.70 7.36
N PHE A 174 18.14 5.63 7.87
CA PHE A 174 17.72 4.50 7.05
C PHE A 174 16.70 4.90 5.97
N ILE A 175 15.71 5.71 6.31
CA ILE A 175 14.70 6.22 5.37
C ILE A 175 15.35 7.10 4.29
N VAL A 176 16.23 8.04 4.69
CA VAL A 176 16.92 8.93 3.75
C VAL A 176 17.82 8.13 2.80
N LEU A 177 18.57 7.16 3.34
CA LEU A 177 19.41 6.29 2.52
C LEU A 177 18.59 5.48 1.51
N ASN A 178 17.46 4.93 1.92
CA ASN A 178 16.56 4.20 1.04
C ASN A 178 16.00 5.12 -0.04
N MET A 179 15.58 6.34 0.32
CA MET A 179 15.07 7.33 -0.62
C MET A 179 16.14 7.74 -1.66
N LEU A 180 17.38 7.97 -1.24
CA LEU A 180 18.48 8.28 -2.14
C LEU A 180 18.79 7.13 -3.10
N LEU A 181 18.80 5.89 -2.60
CA LEU A 181 18.98 4.70 -3.44
C LEU A 181 17.87 4.59 -4.49
N THR A 182 16.61 4.75 -4.10
CA THR A 182 15.49 4.67 -5.04
C THR A 182 15.55 5.75 -6.10
N THR A 183 15.88 7.00 -5.72
CA THR A 183 16.04 8.11 -6.67
C THR A 183 17.20 7.87 -7.62
N TYR A 184 18.31 7.31 -7.15
CA TYR A 184 19.46 6.98 -7.99
C TYR A 184 19.12 5.92 -9.04
N PHE A 185 18.38 4.89 -8.67
CA PHE A 185 17.94 3.85 -9.61
C PHE A 185 16.90 4.37 -10.62
N ASP A 186 16.03 5.28 -10.21
CA ASP A 186 14.99 5.85 -11.08
C ASP A 186 15.62 6.77 -12.16
N SER A 187 16.60 7.62 -11.76
CA SER A 187 17.30 8.50 -12.70
C SER A 187 18.17 7.74 -13.71
N SER A 188 18.80 6.62 -13.33
CA SER A 188 19.57 5.81 -14.26
C SER A 188 18.71 5.15 -15.35
N HIS A 189 17.46 4.83 -15.06
CA HIS A 189 16.50 4.31 -16.05
C HIS A 189 15.93 5.38 -16.99
N GLU A 190 15.87 6.65 -16.57
CA GLU A 190 15.45 7.75 -17.44
C GLU A 190 16.55 8.15 -18.44
N GLU A 191 17.81 8.14 -18.02
CA GLU A 191 18.95 8.43 -18.92
C GLU A 191 19.12 7.38 -20.00
N GLU A 192 18.91 6.10 -19.69
CA GLU A 192 18.99 5.00 -20.67
C GLU A 192 17.91 5.12 -21.75
N LYS A 193 16.71 5.61 -21.38
CA LYS A 193 15.60 5.87 -22.32
C LYS A 193 15.79 7.12 -23.16
N SER A 194 16.56 8.09 -22.70
CA SER A 194 16.84 9.34 -23.44
C SER A 194 17.94 9.15 -24.49
N ASN A 195 18.79 8.14 -24.33
CA ASN A 195 19.92 7.84 -25.22
C ASN A 195 19.63 6.71 -26.23
N ALA A 196 18.42 6.13 -26.24
CA ALA A 196 17.98 5.08 -27.16
C ALA A 196 16.93 5.62 -28.15
#